data_6f12d789fac3f60c3ce2a30dcfd3475c
#
_entry.id   6f12d789fac3f60c3ce2a30dcfd3475c
#
_cell.length_a   1.000
_cell.length_b   1.000
_cell.length_c   1.000
_cell.angle_alpha   90.00
_cell.angle_beta   90.00
_cell.angle_gamma   90.00
#
_symmetry.space_group_name_H-M   'P 1'
#
loop_
_entity.id
_entity.type
_entity.pdbx_description
1 polymer ?
#
loop_
_entity_poly.entity_id
_entity_poly.type
_entity_poly.pdbx_seq_one_letter_code
_entity_poly.pdbx_strand_id
1 'polypeptide(L)'
;MPKPRISPVRWRPPPSRPLPPPDPTPKLTVVEIPGTAPEDVVVDAADGTIWTGVEDGRIIAVDPDGTSPRVVTDTGGRPLGLAFTRDRRLLICDSHRGLLRYDPANGQLETLVSHVASRPLTFCSNAVEAADGTIYFTESTNRFRYEHYKASVIEARASGSLMQRSPDGTTSVLASGLHFANGVTLTADESAVVFAESTGRRLSKYWLSGPRRGSITALVSELPGHPDNISTGSDGRIWVAMFSEPNALADWLSPRAPVLRTLLWRLLPYRWLPDPKPVLWVIGLDPDDGRVLAQYRTTDPRFGLVTGVVEAGDRLWLGRVGGSGLAYFQR
;
A
#
# COMPACT_ATOMS: atom_id res chain seq x y z
N MET A 1 -4.79 -19.66 12.10
CA MET A 1 -6.11 -19.83 11.44
C MET A 1 -6.04 -20.92 10.37
N PRO A 2 -7.11 -21.66 10.07
CA PRO A 2 -7.13 -22.62 8.96
C PRO A 2 -6.97 -21.88 7.63
N LYS A 3 -6.22 -22.46 6.70
CA LYS A 3 -6.05 -21.89 5.37
C LYS A 3 -7.38 -21.84 4.60
N PRO A 4 -7.74 -20.73 3.97
CA PRO A 4 -8.94 -20.64 3.15
C PRO A 4 -8.82 -21.49 1.89
N ARG A 5 -9.96 -21.78 1.27
CA ARG A 5 -9.99 -22.42 -0.05
C ARG A 5 -9.55 -21.40 -1.10
N ILE A 6 -8.67 -21.82 -2.01
CA ILE A 6 -8.27 -21.05 -3.17
C ILE A 6 -8.82 -21.66 -4.45
N SER A 7 -9.00 -20.81 -5.46
CA SER A 7 -9.42 -21.19 -6.82
C SER A 7 -8.50 -20.53 -7.83
N PRO A 8 -7.26 -21.05 -8.00
CA PRO A 8 -6.25 -20.44 -8.85
C PRO A 8 -6.68 -20.34 -10.30
N VAL A 9 -6.38 -19.22 -10.93
CA VAL A 9 -6.60 -18.98 -12.36
C VAL A 9 -5.28 -18.99 -13.11
N ARG A 10 -5.32 -19.34 -14.40
CA ARG A 10 -4.16 -19.15 -15.28
C ARG A 10 -3.98 -17.66 -15.52
N TRP A 11 -2.83 -17.16 -15.11
CA TRP A 11 -2.45 -15.77 -15.33
C TRP A 11 -0.97 -15.70 -15.64
N ARG A 12 -0.60 -14.91 -16.62
CA ARG A 12 0.81 -14.67 -16.97
C ARG A 12 1.23 -13.35 -16.35
N PRO A 13 2.11 -13.36 -15.32
CA PRO A 13 2.69 -12.15 -14.80
C PRO A 13 3.37 -11.34 -15.91
N PRO A 14 3.34 -9.99 -15.84
CA PRO A 14 4.07 -9.17 -16.79
C PRO A 14 5.58 -9.45 -16.69
N PRO A 15 6.33 -9.27 -17.79
CA PRO A 15 7.78 -9.32 -17.71
C PRO A 15 8.31 -8.23 -16.77
N SER A 16 9.55 -8.36 -16.34
CA SER A 16 10.22 -7.34 -15.54
C SER A 16 11.09 -6.47 -16.44
N ARG A 17 10.83 -5.16 -16.45
CA ARG A 17 11.67 -4.19 -17.16
C ARG A 17 12.75 -3.68 -16.20
N PRO A 18 14.03 -3.73 -16.54
CA PRO A 18 15.09 -3.15 -15.72
C PRO A 18 14.86 -1.66 -15.51
N LEU A 19 15.09 -1.19 -14.28
CA LEU A 19 15.15 0.23 -13.95
C LEU A 19 16.58 0.75 -14.13
N PRO A 20 16.79 2.08 -14.16
CA PRO A 20 18.12 2.69 -14.08
C PRO A 20 18.88 2.16 -12.86
N PRO A 21 20.21 2.26 -12.83
CA PRO A 21 20.99 1.92 -11.63
C PRO A 21 20.47 2.72 -10.41
N PRO A 22 20.46 2.10 -9.20
CA PRO A 22 20.03 2.84 -8.01
C PRO A 22 21.01 3.95 -7.66
N ASP A 23 20.44 5.02 -7.12
CA ASP A 23 21.20 6.11 -6.53
C ASP A 23 21.93 5.61 -5.27
N PRO A 24 23.05 6.24 -4.87
CA PRO A 24 23.67 5.94 -3.58
C PRO A 24 22.66 6.06 -2.45
N THR A 25 22.44 4.98 -1.71
CA THR A 25 21.50 5.02 -0.58
C THR A 25 22.12 5.77 0.57
N PRO A 26 21.52 6.85 1.07
CA PRO A 26 22.01 7.59 2.21
C PRO A 26 21.99 6.73 3.49
N LYS A 27 22.65 7.22 4.53
CA LYS A 27 22.67 6.55 5.84
C LYS A 27 21.26 6.39 6.39
N LEU A 28 20.87 5.14 6.61
CA LEU A 28 19.57 4.80 7.18
C LEU A 28 19.57 5.01 8.70
N THR A 29 18.58 5.75 9.19
CA THR A 29 18.26 5.84 10.61
C THR A 29 17.02 4.98 10.88
N VAL A 30 17.13 4.05 11.81
CA VAL A 30 16.01 3.22 12.27
C VAL A 30 15.45 3.80 13.55
N VAL A 31 14.15 3.97 13.62
CA VAL A 31 13.39 4.52 14.74
C VAL A 31 12.58 3.40 15.38
N GLU A 32 12.89 3.07 16.60
CA GLU A 32 12.13 2.05 17.34
C GLU A 32 10.77 2.59 17.78
N ILE A 33 9.73 1.78 17.59
CA ILE A 33 8.37 2.07 18.04
C ILE A 33 7.78 0.88 18.78
N PRO A 34 6.78 1.09 19.65
CA PRO A 34 6.13 0.00 20.37
C PRO A 34 5.16 -0.75 19.44
N GLY A 35 5.56 -1.93 18.95
CA GLY A 35 4.77 -2.78 18.07
C GLY A 35 5.56 -3.31 16.89
N THR A 36 4.91 -4.11 16.08
CA THR A 36 5.50 -4.78 14.92
C THR A 36 4.75 -4.42 13.64
N ALA A 37 5.42 -4.59 12.51
CA ALA A 37 4.89 -4.39 11.16
C ALA A 37 4.17 -3.03 10.98
N PRO A 38 4.89 -1.88 11.18
CA PRO A 38 4.39 -0.55 10.85
C PRO A 38 4.29 -0.42 9.33
N GLU A 39 3.13 -0.76 8.81
CA GLU A 39 2.94 -1.05 7.39
C GLU A 39 2.99 0.21 6.52
N ASP A 40 2.33 1.27 6.95
CA ASP A 40 2.36 2.56 6.28
C ASP A 40 2.88 3.65 7.21
N VAL A 41 3.25 4.77 6.61
CA VAL A 41 3.77 5.93 7.32
C VAL A 41 3.27 7.21 6.65
N VAL A 42 2.69 8.10 7.48
CA VAL A 42 2.21 9.41 7.01
C VAL A 42 2.70 10.52 7.93
N VAL A 43 2.67 11.73 7.42
CA VAL A 43 3.12 12.94 8.13
C VAL A 43 1.95 13.88 8.30
N ASP A 44 1.74 14.36 9.52
CA ASP A 44 0.86 15.50 9.75
C ASP A 44 1.57 16.77 9.24
N ALA A 45 1.05 17.35 8.17
CA ALA A 45 1.65 18.53 7.54
C ALA A 45 1.70 19.78 8.45
N ALA A 46 0.90 19.82 9.52
CA ALA A 46 0.83 20.98 10.39
C ALA A 46 1.97 21.05 11.42
N ASP A 47 2.47 19.91 11.89
CA ASP A 47 3.48 19.87 12.95
C ASP A 47 4.63 18.89 12.64
N GLY A 48 4.55 18.16 11.52
CA GLY A 48 5.56 17.20 11.10
C GLY A 48 5.56 15.88 11.85
N THR A 49 4.58 15.64 12.72
CA THR A 49 4.44 14.36 13.44
C THR A 49 4.26 13.21 12.48
N ILE A 50 4.97 12.12 12.72
CA ILE A 50 4.97 10.91 11.92
C ILE A 50 3.98 9.91 12.52
N TRP A 51 3.09 9.36 11.70
CA TRP A 51 2.07 8.42 12.16
C TRP A 51 2.18 7.09 11.42
N THR A 52 1.94 6.00 12.14
CA THR A 52 1.94 4.64 11.57
C THR A 52 0.95 3.74 12.30
N GLY A 53 0.46 2.71 11.62
CA GLY A 53 -0.35 1.65 12.21
C GLY A 53 0.46 0.37 12.40
N VAL A 54 0.35 -0.28 13.56
CA VAL A 54 1.06 -1.53 13.85
C VAL A 54 0.13 -2.75 13.86
N GLU A 55 0.72 -3.94 13.86
CA GLU A 55 0.03 -5.21 13.61
C GLU A 55 -1.13 -5.50 14.59
N ASP A 56 -1.02 -5.05 15.82
CA ASP A 56 -2.00 -5.30 16.88
C ASP A 56 -3.17 -4.31 16.94
N GLY A 57 -3.26 -3.39 15.99
CA GLY A 57 -4.36 -2.42 15.86
C GLY A 57 -4.04 -1.02 16.32
N ARG A 58 -2.94 -0.83 17.04
CA ARG A 58 -2.57 0.50 17.56
C ARG A 58 -2.08 1.43 16.45
N ILE A 59 -2.42 2.69 16.59
CA ILE A 59 -1.85 3.80 15.82
C ILE A 59 -0.81 4.50 16.72
N ILE A 60 0.39 4.65 16.18
CA ILE A 60 1.53 5.24 16.86
C ILE A 60 1.85 6.58 16.21
N ALA A 61 2.06 7.62 17.02
CA ALA A 61 2.62 8.89 16.58
C ALA A 61 4.06 9.02 17.12
N VAL A 62 4.93 9.60 16.30
CA VAL A 62 6.36 9.81 16.59
C VAL A 62 6.69 11.25 16.28
N ASP A 63 7.47 11.92 17.13
CA ASP A 63 7.87 13.30 16.87
C ASP A 63 8.72 13.42 15.58
N PRO A 64 8.77 14.60 14.95
CA PRO A 64 9.45 14.78 13.64
C PRO A 64 10.93 14.39 13.61
N ASP A 65 11.59 14.41 14.78
CA ASP A 65 12.99 13.99 14.92
C ASP A 65 13.16 12.47 15.10
N GLY A 66 12.07 11.71 15.20
CA GLY A 66 12.08 10.27 15.41
C GLY A 66 12.07 9.86 16.88
N THR A 67 11.79 10.76 17.79
CA THR A 67 11.72 10.48 19.23
C THR A 67 10.27 10.38 19.73
N SER A 68 10.11 10.03 21.02
CA SER A 68 8.82 10.07 21.75
C SER A 68 7.67 9.30 21.09
N PRO A 69 7.86 8.02 20.72
CA PRO A 69 6.75 7.24 20.17
C PRO A 69 5.64 7.07 21.21
N ARG A 70 4.40 7.37 20.81
CA ARG A 70 3.21 7.30 21.68
C ARG A 70 2.04 6.63 20.98
N VAL A 71 1.29 5.82 21.72
CA VAL A 71 0.02 5.26 21.24
C VAL A 71 -1.03 6.36 21.24
N VAL A 72 -1.72 6.52 20.12
CA VAL A 72 -2.74 7.58 19.93
C VAL A 72 -4.14 7.00 20.00
N THR A 73 -4.34 5.86 19.36
CA THR A 73 -5.61 5.13 19.36
C THR A 73 -5.37 3.66 19.02
N ASP A 74 -6.44 2.86 19.09
CA ASP A 74 -6.44 1.45 18.73
C ASP A 74 -7.68 1.18 17.87
N THR A 75 -7.46 0.63 16.67
CA THR A 75 -8.56 0.24 15.77
C THR A 75 -9.25 -1.04 16.21
N GLY A 76 -8.60 -1.86 17.02
CA GLY A 76 -9.05 -3.23 17.33
C GLY A 76 -9.04 -4.15 16.11
N GLY A 77 -8.32 -3.80 15.06
CA GLY A 77 -8.19 -4.55 13.82
C GLY A 77 -6.74 -4.67 13.34
N ARG A 78 -6.53 -4.49 12.04
CA ARG A 78 -5.19 -4.43 11.42
C ARG A 78 -5.13 -3.20 10.51
N PRO A 79 -4.64 -2.05 11.01
CA PRO A 79 -4.41 -0.87 10.19
C PRO A 79 -3.32 -1.14 9.16
N LEU A 80 -3.56 -0.71 7.95
CA LEU A 80 -2.67 -0.78 6.80
C LEU A 80 -2.39 0.66 6.34
N GLY A 81 -2.93 1.07 5.19
CA GLY A 81 -2.74 2.41 4.66
C GLY A 81 -3.35 3.51 5.52
N LEU A 82 -2.64 4.62 5.61
CA LEU A 82 -3.02 5.81 6.35
C LEU A 82 -3.02 7.04 5.43
N ALA A 83 -3.86 8.02 5.73
CA ALA A 83 -3.80 9.34 5.09
C ALA A 83 -4.41 10.41 5.99
N PHE A 84 -3.83 11.60 6.02
CA PHE A 84 -4.51 12.74 6.64
C PHE A 84 -5.51 13.36 5.68
N THR A 85 -6.68 13.69 6.21
CA THR A 85 -7.66 14.55 5.55
C THR A 85 -7.22 16.01 5.65
N ARG A 86 -7.82 16.87 4.84
CA ARG A 86 -7.53 18.32 4.88
C ARG A 86 -7.89 18.98 6.20
N ASP A 87 -8.91 18.45 6.90
CA ASP A 87 -9.30 18.88 8.24
C ASP A 87 -8.52 18.19 9.36
N ARG A 88 -7.38 17.58 9.04
CA ARG A 88 -6.43 16.92 9.95
C ARG A 88 -7.00 15.71 10.71
N ARG A 89 -8.00 15.04 10.16
CA ARG A 89 -8.38 13.72 10.64
C ARG A 89 -7.56 12.65 9.94
N LEU A 90 -7.36 11.51 10.59
CA LEU A 90 -6.62 10.40 10.03
C LEU A 90 -7.58 9.38 9.42
N LEU A 91 -7.49 9.16 8.11
CA LEU A 91 -8.07 7.99 7.45
C LEU A 91 -7.21 6.78 7.76
N ILE A 92 -7.85 5.67 8.07
CA ILE A 92 -7.20 4.41 8.40
C ILE A 92 -7.88 3.32 7.58
N CYS A 93 -7.16 2.73 6.64
CA CYS A 93 -7.61 1.51 6.00
C CYS A 93 -7.29 0.32 6.90
N ASP A 94 -8.31 -0.29 7.44
CA ASP A 94 -8.18 -1.44 8.33
C ASP A 94 -8.67 -2.71 7.63
N SER A 95 -7.83 -3.73 7.53
CA SER A 95 -8.17 -4.95 6.80
C SER A 95 -9.30 -5.77 7.43
N HIS A 96 -9.65 -5.51 8.69
CA HIS A 96 -10.73 -6.19 9.39
C HIS A 96 -12.00 -5.35 9.49
N ARG A 97 -11.84 -4.02 9.55
CA ARG A 97 -12.93 -3.08 9.84
C ARG A 97 -13.36 -2.21 8.66
N GLY A 98 -12.53 -2.15 7.61
CA GLY A 98 -12.77 -1.31 6.44
C GLY A 98 -12.11 0.07 6.53
N LEU A 99 -12.72 1.10 5.96
CA LEU A 99 -12.23 2.47 6.01
C LEU A 99 -12.73 3.16 7.27
N LEU A 100 -11.80 3.59 8.11
CA LEU A 100 -12.06 4.29 9.37
C LEU A 100 -11.58 5.75 9.28
N ARG A 101 -12.07 6.59 10.19
CA ARG A 101 -11.57 7.95 10.38
C ARG A 101 -11.39 8.21 11.88
N TYR A 102 -10.20 8.68 12.24
CA TYR A 102 -9.86 9.09 13.60
C TYR A 102 -9.71 10.60 13.67
N ASP A 103 -10.30 11.20 14.69
CA ASP A 103 -10.19 12.63 14.97
C ASP A 103 -9.22 12.85 16.14
N PRO A 104 -7.99 13.35 15.88
CA PRO A 104 -7.01 13.60 16.95
C PRO A 104 -7.45 14.65 17.97
N ALA A 105 -8.37 15.55 17.61
CA ALA A 105 -8.80 16.64 18.50
C ALA A 105 -9.69 16.15 19.65
N ASN A 106 -10.47 15.08 19.43
CA ASN A 106 -11.41 14.58 20.42
C ASN A 106 -11.28 13.09 20.71
N GLY A 107 -10.36 12.38 20.01
CA GLY A 107 -10.11 10.95 20.17
C GLY A 107 -11.19 10.04 19.57
N GLN A 108 -12.12 10.57 18.77
CA GLN A 108 -13.21 9.79 18.18
C GLN A 108 -12.70 8.95 17.01
N LEU A 109 -13.00 7.65 17.03
CA LEU A 109 -12.77 6.70 15.94
C LEU A 109 -14.12 6.22 15.38
N GLU A 110 -14.38 6.50 14.12
CA GLU A 110 -15.60 6.11 13.43
C GLU A 110 -15.32 5.20 12.21
N THR A 111 -16.28 4.37 11.85
CA THR A 111 -16.23 3.58 10.62
C THR A 111 -16.95 4.31 9.51
N LEU A 112 -16.22 4.73 8.47
CA LEU A 112 -16.79 5.41 7.30
C LEU A 112 -17.39 4.42 6.30
N VAL A 113 -16.68 3.30 6.03
CA VAL A 113 -17.12 2.30 5.06
C VAL A 113 -16.70 0.91 5.54
N SER A 114 -17.66 0.05 5.82
CA SER A 114 -17.41 -1.38 6.10
C SER A 114 -17.98 -2.30 5.01
N HIS A 115 -18.87 -1.76 4.15
CA HIS A 115 -19.51 -2.50 3.05
C HIS A 115 -19.56 -1.64 1.79
N VAL A 116 -19.41 -2.27 0.62
CA VAL A 116 -19.63 -1.66 -0.69
C VAL A 116 -20.53 -2.59 -1.50
N ALA A 117 -21.60 -2.06 -2.08
CA ALA A 117 -22.62 -2.83 -2.82
C ALA A 117 -23.13 -4.05 -2.02
N SER A 118 -23.43 -3.86 -0.74
CA SER A 118 -23.91 -4.89 0.21
C SER A 118 -22.90 -6.02 0.51
N ARG A 119 -21.66 -5.89 0.07
CA ARG A 119 -20.56 -6.83 0.35
C ARG A 119 -19.61 -6.19 1.38
N PRO A 120 -19.19 -6.93 2.43
CA PRO A 120 -18.19 -6.42 3.35
C PRO A 120 -16.87 -6.16 2.63
N LEU A 121 -16.18 -5.10 3.01
CA LEU A 121 -14.77 -4.91 2.65
C LEU A 121 -13.94 -5.99 3.32
N THR A 122 -13.08 -6.64 2.53
CA THR A 122 -12.31 -7.79 3.00
C THR A 122 -10.86 -7.43 3.27
N PHE A 123 -10.29 -6.52 2.47
CA PHE A 123 -8.90 -6.10 2.57
C PHE A 123 -8.78 -4.63 2.13
N CYS A 124 -9.35 -3.71 2.94
CA CYS A 124 -9.14 -2.27 2.74
C CYS A 124 -7.66 -1.96 2.89
N SER A 125 -7.04 -1.38 1.85
CA SER A 125 -5.58 -1.30 1.76
C SER A 125 -5.03 0.11 1.96
N ASN A 126 -5.45 1.07 1.15
CA ASN A 126 -4.95 2.45 1.24
C ASN A 126 -6.03 3.46 0.83
N ALA A 127 -5.89 4.73 1.22
CA ALA A 127 -6.86 5.79 0.93
C ALA A 127 -6.19 7.14 0.74
N VAL A 128 -6.89 8.05 0.04
CA VAL A 128 -6.52 9.47 -0.11
C VAL A 128 -7.79 10.31 -0.22
N GLU A 129 -7.78 11.52 0.34
CA GLU A 129 -8.88 12.49 0.21
C GLU A 129 -8.54 13.56 -0.82
N ALA A 130 -9.47 13.84 -1.73
CA ALA A 130 -9.39 14.95 -2.68
C ALA A 130 -9.89 16.28 -2.07
N ALA A 131 -9.63 17.39 -2.76
CA ALA A 131 -10.01 18.73 -2.33
C ALA A 131 -11.52 18.91 -2.11
N ASP A 132 -12.34 18.18 -2.85
CA ASP A 132 -13.80 18.20 -2.74
C ASP A 132 -14.35 17.33 -1.60
N GLY A 133 -13.46 16.67 -0.82
CA GLY A 133 -13.81 15.76 0.27
C GLY A 133 -14.17 14.34 -0.20
N THR A 134 -13.99 14.04 -1.48
CA THR A 134 -14.12 12.66 -1.98
C THR A 134 -12.92 11.83 -1.52
N ILE A 135 -13.19 10.68 -0.92
CA ILE A 135 -12.15 9.74 -0.51
C ILE A 135 -12.05 8.63 -1.56
N TYR A 136 -10.86 8.46 -2.14
CA TYR A 136 -10.53 7.33 -2.99
C TYR A 136 -9.78 6.29 -2.16
N PHE A 137 -10.18 5.03 -2.29
CA PHE A 137 -9.57 3.95 -1.51
C PHE A 137 -9.52 2.64 -2.30
N THR A 138 -8.60 1.77 -1.90
CA THR A 138 -8.38 0.49 -2.56
C THR A 138 -8.78 -0.68 -1.67
N GLU A 139 -9.19 -1.76 -2.31
CA GLU A 139 -9.31 -3.09 -1.71
C GLU A 139 -8.38 -4.03 -2.47
N SER A 140 -7.39 -4.59 -1.80
CA SER A 140 -6.39 -5.46 -2.45
C SER A 140 -7.01 -6.71 -3.03
N THR A 141 -7.95 -7.29 -2.31
CA THR A 141 -8.73 -8.45 -2.75
C THR A 141 -10.05 -8.53 -1.98
N ASN A 142 -11.11 -8.90 -2.67
CA ASN A 142 -12.41 -9.17 -2.07
C ASN A 142 -12.57 -10.64 -1.63
N ARG A 143 -11.51 -11.42 -1.58
CA ARG A 143 -11.53 -12.87 -1.34
C ARG A 143 -10.86 -13.30 -0.05
N PHE A 144 -9.81 -12.59 0.35
CA PHE A 144 -8.97 -12.99 1.49
C PHE A 144 -8.65 -11.78 2.36
N ARG A 145 -8.62 -11.99 3.67
CA ARG A 145 -8.13 -10.99 4.62
C ARG A 145 -6.60 -10.98 4.65
N TYR A 146 -6.04 -9.97 5.29
CA TYR A 146 -4.60 -9.76 5.41
C TYR A 146 -3.81 -11.01 5.81
N GLU A 147 -4.28 -11.77 6.79
CA GLU A 147 -3.60 -12.97 7.29
C GLU A 147 -3.41 -14.05 6.21
N HIS A 148 -4.16 -13.93 5.13
CA HIS A 148 -4.14 -14.87 4.02
C HIS A 148 -3.71 -14.22 2.69
N TYR A 149 -2.96 -13.11 2.74
CA TYR A 149 -2.51 -12.42 1.51
C TYR A 149 -1.79 -13.35 0.52
N LYS A 150 -1.01 -14.34 1.04
CA LYS A 150 -0.37 -15.36 0.19
C LYS A 150 -1.38 -16.17 -0.62
N ALA A 151 -2.61 -16.36 -0.11
CA ALA A 151 -3.68 -17.02 -0.86
C ALA A 151 -4.05 -16.22 -2.11
N SER A 152 -4.16 -14.89 -1.99
CA SER A 152 -4.43 -14.01 -3.14
C SER A 152 -3.33 -14.08 -4.20
N VAL A 153 -2.07 -14.05 -3.76
CA VAL A 153 -0.89 -14.16 -4.66
C VAL A 153 -0.89 -15.52 -5.38
N ILE A 154 -1.09 -16.62 -4.64
CA ILE A 154 -1.09 -17.98 -5.20
C ILE A 154 -2.31 -18.20 -6.11
N GLU A 155 -3.45 -17.61 -5.79
CA GLU A 155 -4.65 -17.70 -6.62
C GLU A 155 -4.48 -16.95 -7.95
N ALA A 156 -3.72 -15.86 -7.94
CA ALA A 156 -3.40 -15.00 -9.09
C ALA A 156 -4.66 -14.44 -9.80
N ARG A 157 -5.74 -14.23 -9.04
CA ARG A 157 -7.00 -13.69 -9.55
C ARG A 157 -7.04 -12.19 -9.35
N ALA A 158 -7.41 -11.47 -10.40
CA ALA A 158 -7.68 -10.05 -10.33
C ALA A 158 -8.99 -9.81 -9.56
N SER A 159 -8.89 -9.59 -8.26
CA SER A 159 -10.02 -9.44 -7.33
C SER A 159 -9.94 -8.15 -6.50
N GLY A 160 -9.03 -7.27 -6.84
CA GLY A 160 -8.90 -5.94 -6.25
C GLY A 160 -9.81 -4.91 -6.91
N SER A 161 -9.99 -3.78 -6.24
CA SER A 161 -10.85 -2.67 -6.69
C SER A 161 -10.29 -1.32 -6.26
N LEU A 162 -10.54 -0.29 -7.09
CA LEU A 162 -10.47 1.11 -6.72
C LEU A 162 -11.89 1.61 -6.50
N MET A 163 -12.12 2.29 -5.40
CA MET A 163 -13.44 2.76 -4.97
C MET A 163 -13.38 4.24 -4.56
N GLN A 164 -14.53 4.87 -4.50
CA GLN A 164 -14.69 6.20 -3.94
C GLN A 164 -15.80 6.23 -2.90
N ARG A 165 -15.67 7.15 -1.96
CA ARG A 165 -16.71 7.61 -1.04
C ARG A 165 -16.89 9.11 -1.21
N SER A 166 -18.04 9.51 -1.68
CA SER A 166 -18.40 10.94 -1.82
C SER A 166 -18.62 11.59 -0.44
N PRO A 167 -18.59 12.93 -0.33
CA PRO A 167 -18.82 13.64 0.94
C PRO A 167 -20.17 13.33 1.60
N ASP A 168 -21.19 13.02 0.79
CA ASP A 168 -22.51 12.61 1.27
C ASP A 168 -22.57 11.18 1.86
N GLY A 169 -21.44 10.46 1.82
CA GLY A 169 -21.31 9.08 2.30
C GLY A 169 -21.59 8.00 1.25
N THR A 170 -22.02 8.36 0.06
CA THR A 170 -22.28 7.40 -1.03
C THR A 170 -20.97 6.75 -1.49
N THR A 171 -20.99 5.42 -1.65
CA THR A 171 -19.82 4.64 -2.12
C THR A 171 -20.06 4.07 -3.50
N SER A 172 -19.03 4.05 -4.34
CA SER A 172 -19.06 3.43 -5.66
C SER A 172 -17.72 2.78 -6.03
N VAL A 173 -17.80 1.78 -6.92
CA VAL A 173 -16.62 1.12 -7.49
C VAL A 173 -16.24 1.82 -8.78
N LEU A 174 -15.03 2.38 -8.83
CA LEU A 174 -14.48 3.04 -10.03
C LEU A 174 -13.81 2.05 -10.99
N ALA A 175 -13.10 1.07 -10.41
CA ALA A 175 -12.46 0.00 -11.16
C ALA A 175 -12.48 -1.29 -10.36
N SER A 176 -12.64 -2.41 -11.06
CA SER A 176 -12.59 -3.76 -10.50
C SER A 176 -11.71 -4.66 -11.36
N GLY A 177 -11.41 -5.86 -10.87
CA GLY A 177 -10.55 -6.76 -11.61
C GLY A 177 -9.08 -6.32 -11.59
N LEU A 178 -8.65 -5.65 -10.52
CA LEU A 178 -7.29 -5.21 -10.32
C LEU A 178 -6.45 -6.32 -9.69
N HIS A 179 -5.18 -6.39 -10.07
CA HIS A 179 -4.23 -7.38 -9.58
C HIS A 179 -3.57 -6.94 -8.27
N PHE A 180 -4.26 -7.14 -7.16
CA PHE A 180 -3.87 -6.73 -5.81
C PHE A 180 -3.69 -5.21 -5.74
N ALA A 181 -4.83 -4.48 -5.82
CA ALA A 181 -4.83 -3.02 -5.67
C ALA A 181 -4.30 -2.64 -4.28
N ASN A 182 -3.31 -1.75 -4.25
CA ASN A 182 -2.59 -1.38 -3.04
C ASN A 182 -2.56 0.14 -2.87
N GLY A 183 -1.41 0.76 -2.76
CA GLY A 183 -1.28 2.19 -2.55
C GLY A 183 -2.10 3.04 -3.51
N VAL A 184 -2.64 4.14 -3.02
CA VAL A 184 -3.39 5.12 -3.79
C VAL A 184 -3.00 6.54 -3.36
N THR A 185 -2.83 7.43 -4.34
CA THR A 185 -2.58 8.86 -4.12
C THR A 185 -3.20 9.69 -5.23
N LEU A 186 -3.19 11.00 -5.08
CA LEU A 186 -3.60 11.94 -6.12
C LEU A 186 -2.37 12.51 -6.85
N THR A 187 -2.52 12.87 -8.12
CA THR A 187 -1.57 13.79 -8.76
C THR A 187 -1.63 15.15 -8.05
N ALA A 188 -0.55 15.93 -8.09
CA ALA A 188 -0.46 17.22 -7.39
C ALA A 188 -1.57 18.21 -7.80
N ASP A 189 -2.03 18.13 -9.05
CA ASP A 189 -3.13 18.92 -9.60
C ASP A 189 -4.52 18.28 -9.40
N GLU A 190 -4.57 17.13 -8.73
CA GLU A 190 -5.76 16.30 -8.54
C GLU A 190 -6.51 15.94 -9.84
N SER A 191 -5.82 15.94 -10.98
CA SER A 191 -6.41 15.54 -12.26
C SER A 191 -6.64 14.04 -12.38
N ALA A 192 -5.92 13.25 -11.57
CA ALA A 192 -6.03 11.79 -11.55
C ALA A 192 -5.74 11.18 -10.18
N VAL A 193 -6.35 10.03 -9.94
CA VAL A 193 -5.98 9.09 -8.87
C VAL A 193 -4.94 8.14 -9.44
N VAL A 194 -3.76 8.08 -8.80
CA VAL A 194 -2.73 7.09 -9.10
C VAL A 194 -2.89 5.92 -8.13
N PHE A 195 -2.85 4.69 -8.63
CA PHE A 195 -2.96 3.51 -7.79
C PHE A 195 -2.00 2.39 -8.24
N ALA A 196 -1.53 1.63 -7.27
CA ALA A 196 -0.63 0.50 -7.49
C ALA A 196 -1.40 -0.82 -7.63
N GLU A 197 -0.93 -1.69 -8.51
CA GLU A 197 -1.33 -3.08 -8.60
C GLU A 197 -0.12 -3.96 -8.31
N SER A 198 0.02 -4.45 -7.06
CA SER A 198 1.24 -5.11 -6.61
C SER A 198 1.59 -6.35 -7.45
N THR A 199 0.67 -7.30 -7.61
CA THR A 199 0.93 -8.49 -8.44
C THR A 199 0.89 -8.16 -9.93
N GLY A 200 0.18 -7.09 -10.32
CA GLY A 200 0.18 -6.55 -11.67
C GLY A 200 1.48 -5.84 -12.08
N ARG A 201 2.35 -5.52 -11.12
CA ARG A 201 3.64 -4.82 -11.31
C ARG A 201 3.50 -3.56 -12.13
N ARG A 202 2.51 -2.73 -11.76
CA ARG A 202 2.23 -1.48 -12.46
C ARG A 202 1.63 -0.43 -11.54
N LEU A 203 1.73 0.84 -11.97
CA LEU A 203 0.89 1.92 -11.51
C LEU A 203 0.00 2.39 -12.64
N SER A 204 -1.24 2.72 -12.29
CA SER A 204 -2.24 3.23 -13.23
C SER A 204 -2.82 4.54 -12.74
N LYS A 205 -3.32 5.37 -13.67
CA LYS A 205 -4.06 6.59 -13.40
C LYS A 205 -5.54 6.37 -13.72
N TYR A 206 -6.42 6.68 -12.77
CA TYR A 206 -7.84 6.90 -13.04
C TYR A 206 -8.07 8.41 -13.16
N TRP A 207 -8.49 8.87 -14.33
CA TRP A 207 -8.62 10.29 -14.64
C TRP A 207 -9.90 10.86 -14.04
N LEU A 208 -9.76 11.93 -13.25
CA LEU A 208 -10.87 12.63 -12.59
C LEU A 208 -11.39 13.79 -13.45
N SER A 209 -10.55 14.33 -14.31
CA SER A 209 -10.85 15.51 -15.13
C SER A 209 -10.29 15.41 -16.55
N GLY A 210 -10.62 16.41 -17.38
CA GLY A 210 -10.13 16.51 -18.75
C GLY A 210 -10.75 15.49 -19.72
N PRO A 211 -10.19 15.36 -20.94
CA PRO A 211 -10.75 14.49 -22.00
C PRO A 211 -10.74 12.99 -21.67
N ARG A 212 -9.92 12.58 -20.69
CA ARG A 212 -9.80 11.18 -20.25
C ARG A 212 -10.64 10.84 -19.03
N ARG A 213 -11.44 11.77 -18.52
CA ARG A 213 -12.25 11.56 -17.33
C ARG A 213 -12.97 10.21 -17.34
N GLY A 214 -12.85 9.45 -16.24
CA GLY A 214 -13.45 8.13 -16.08
C GLY A 214 -12.70 6.99 -16.76
N SER A 215 -11.58 7.27 -17.46
CA SER A 215 -10.75 6.24 -18.08
C SER A 215 -9.54 5.89 -17.20
N ILE A 216 -8.97 4.71 -17.45
CA ILE A 216 -7.73 4.24 -16.80
C ILE A 216 -6.63 4.16 -17.85
N THR A 217 -5.47 4.70 -17.51
CA THR A 217 -4.24 4.58 -18.31
C THR A 217 -3.10 4.08 -17.43
N ALA A 218 -2.19 3.29 -18.01
CA ALA A 218 -0.96 2.94 -17.29
C ALA A 218 -0.08 4.19 -17.12
N LEU A 219 0.45 4.41 -15.92
CA LEU A 219 1.54 5.35 -15.68
C LEU A 219 2.88 4.64 -15.93
N VAL A 220 3.08 3.48 -15.32
CA VAL A 220 4.24 2.62 -15.53
C VAL A 220 3.80 1.16 -15.48
N SER A 221 4.38 0.33 -16.32
CA SER A 221 4.13 -1.12 -16.37
C SER A 221 5.44 -1.90 -16.31
N GLU A 222 5.32 -3.20 -16.09
CA GLU A 222 6.47 -4.13 -16.13
C GLU A 222 7.53 -3.81 -15.07
N LEU A 223 7.12 -3.25 -13.92
CA LEU A 223 8.03 -3.00 -12.83
C LEU A 223 8.77 -4.28 -12.41
N PRO A 224 10.07 -4.19 -12.07
CA PRO A 224 10.86 -5.36 -11.70
C PRO A 224 10.61 -5.84 -10.26
N GLY A 225 9.61 -5.29 -9.59
CA GLY A 225 9.18 -5.62 -8.24
C GLY A 225 7.69 -5.37 -8.04
N HIS A 226 7.23 -5.65 -6.84
CA HIS A 226 5.84 -5.46 -6.44
C HIS A 226 5.67 -4.07 -5.80
N PRO A 227 5.02 -3.09 -6.48
CA PRO A 227 4.71 -1.81 -5.86
C PRO A 227 3.70 -2.01 -4.73
N ASP A 228 3.88 -1.27 -3.64
CA ASP A 228 3.04 -1.30 -2.45
C ASP A 228 2.39 0.08 -2.23
N ASN A 229 2.50 0.70 -1.04
CA ASN A 229 1.96 2.03 -0.83
C ASN A 229 2.73 3.09 -1.62
N ILE A 230 2.03 4.14 -1.98
CA ILE A 230 2.54 5.25 -2.78
C ILE A 230 2.12 6.57 -2.16
N SER A 231 2.93 7.59 -2.36
CA SER A 231 2.62 8.95 -1.91
C SER A 231 3.06 9.99 -2.94
N THR A 232 2.44 11.16 -2.92
CA THR A 232 2.83 12.29 -3.74
C THR A 232 3.78 13.19 -2.95
N GLY A 233 4.98 13.38 -3.48
CA GLY A 233 5.99 14.26 -2.90
C GLY A 233 5.68 15.74 -3.15
N SER A 234 6.44 16.61 -2.49
CA SER A 234 6.28 18.08 -2.55
C SER A 234 6.52 18.67 -3.94
N ASP A 235 7.29 18.01 -4.79
CA ASP A 235 7.54 18.36 -6.18
C ASP A 235 6.62 17.64 -7.18
N GLY A 236 5.60 16.95 -6.69
CA GLY A 236 4.62 16.22 -7.49
C GLY A 236 5.04 14.83 -7.94
N ARG A 237 6.29 14.40 -7.69
CA ARG A 237 6.69 13.02 -7.99
C ARG A 237 5.90 12.00 -7.18
N ILE A 238 5.73 10.82 -7.75
CA ILE A 238 5.07 9.71 -7.06
C ILE A 238 6.15 8.81 -6.43
N TRP A 239 6.22 8.82 -5.11
CA TRP A 239 7.03 7.88 -4.36
C TRP A 239 6.34 6.53 -4.29
N VAL A 240 7.08 5.46 -4.46
CA VAL A 240 6.59 4.08 -4.48
C VAL A 240 7.45 3.22 -3.58
N ALA A 241 6.87 2.61 -2.59
CA ALA A 241 7.48 1.52 -1.85
C ALA A 241 7.47 0.25 -2.73
N MET A 242 8.62 -0.37 -2.90
CA MET A 242 8.76 -1.59 -3.67
C MET A 242 8.95 -2.75 -2.70
N PHE A 243 7.86 -3.47 -2.41
CA PHE A 243 7.81 -4.48 -1.36
C PHE A 243 8.85 -5.60 -1.54
N SER A 244 8.96 -6.15 -2.73
CA SER A 244 9.84 -7.28 -3.01
C SER A 244 10.08 -7.51 -4.49
N GLU A 245 11.10 -8.27 -4.79
CA GLU A 245 11.30 -8.84 -6.13
C GLU A 245 10.30 -9.95 -6.43
N PRO A 246 10.02 -10.22 -7.72
CA PRO A 246 9.21 -11.34 -8.14
C PRO A 246 9.85 -12.68 -7.75
N ASN A 247 9.01 -13.65 -7.42
CA ASN A 247 9.45 -15.02 -7.20
C ASN A 247 9.38 -15.80 -8.53
N ALA A 248 10.52 -16.16 -9.09
CA ALA A 248 10.63 -16.84 -10.38
C ALA A 248 9.82 -18.16 -10.45
N LEU A 249 9.76 -18.92 -9.35
CA LEU A 249 8.96 -20.15 -9.30
C LEU A 249 7.46 -19.86 -9.33
N ALA A 250 7.00 -18.85 -8.56
CA ALA A 250 5.62 -18.43 -8.56
C ALA A 250 5.19 -17.90 -9.94
N ASP A 251 6.04 -17.09 -10.58
CA ASP A 251 5.79 -16.57 -11.93
C ASP A 251 5.73 -17.70 -12.98
N TRP A 252 6.59 -18.70 -12.86
CA TRP A 252 6.60 -19.87 -13.75
C TRP A 252 5.35 -20.74 -13.57
N LEU A 253 4.89 -20.94 -12.33
CA LEU A 253 3.71 -21.75 -12.01
C LEU A 253 2.41 -21.05 -12.39
N SER A 254 2.35 -19.74 -12.30
CA SER A 254 1.12 -18.95 -12.42
C SER A 254 0.35 -19.19 -13.73
N PRO A 255 0.95 -19.23 -14.94
CA PRO A 255 0.23 -19.50 -16.16
C PRO A 255 -0.03 -21.00 -16.42
N ARG A 256 0.65 -21.91 -15.70
CA ARG A 256 0.73 -23.31 -16.09
C ARG A 256 -0.11 -24.26 -15.25
N ALA A 257 -0.16 -24.08 -13.94
CA ALA A 257 -0.54 -25.18 -13.07
C ALA A 257 -1.53 -24.77 -11.96
N PRO A 258 -2.79 -24.39 -12.27
CA PRO A 258 -3.79 -24.07 -11.22
C PRO A 258 -4.03 -25.22 -10.25
N VAL A 259 -4.13 -26.45 -10.75
CA VAL A 259 -4.35 -27.66 -9.90
C VAL A 259 -3.15 -27.89 -8.98
N LEU A 260 -1.93 -27.80 -9.49
CA LEU A 260 -0.72 -27.95 -8.70
C LEU A 260 -0.62 -26.88 -7.59
N ARG A 261 -0.95 -25.61 -7.89
CA ARG A 261 -1.01 -24.55 -6.89
C ARG A 261 -2.02 -24.82 -5.79
N THR A 262 -3.20 -25.38 -6.16
CA THR A 262 -4.20 -25.81 -5.19
C THR A 262 -3.66 -26.95 -4.32
N LEU A 263 -2.98 -27.93 -4.89
CA LEU A 263 -2.39 -29.04 -4.17
C LEU A 263 -1.29 -28.57 -3.22
N LEU A 264 -0.36 -27.75 -3.69
CA LEU A 264 0.71 -27.16 -2.86
C LEU A 264 0.13 -26.32 -1.72
N TRP A 265 -0.89 -25.51 -2.00
CA TRP A 265 -1.60 -24.74 -0.98
C TRP A 265 -2.21 -25.64 0.10
N ARG A 266 -2.82 -26.75 -0.26
CA ARG A 266 -3.45 -27.68 0.69
C ARG A 266 -2.43 -28.44 1.53
N LEU A 267 -1.36 -28.94 0.91
CA LEU A 267 -0.39 -29.83 1.55
C LEU A 267 0.67 -29.10 2.37
N LEU A 268 1.19 -27.97 1.89
CA LEU A 268 2.26 -27.26 2.58
C LEU A 268 1.71 -26.46 3.76
N PRO A 269 2.30 -26.52 4.95
CA PRO A 269 2.00 -25.56 6.03
C PRO A 269 2.18 -24.12 5.57
N TYR A 270 1.35 -23.19 6.07
CA TYR A 270 1.40 -21.77 5.65
C TYR A 270 2.80 -21.16 5.83
N ARG A 271 3.49 -21.50 6.92
CA ARG A 271 4.86 -21.05 7.23
C ARG A 271 5.95 -21.58 6.28
N TRP A 272 5.65 -22.59 5.46
CA TRP A 272 6.60 -23.15 4.48
C TRP A 272 6.43 -22.55 3.10
N LEU A 273 5.41 -21.73 2.92
CA LEU A 273 5.27 -20.96 1.70
C LEU A 273 6.37 -19.87 1.67
N PRO A 274 7.02 -19.65 0.53
CA PRO A 274 8.10 -18.68 0.42
C PRO A 274 7.69 -17.30 0.94
N ASP A 275 8.54 -16.71 1.76
CA ASP A 275 8.46 -15.31 2.14
C ASP A 275 9.27 -14.45 1.17
N PRO A 276 8.88 -13.20 0.95
CA PRO A 276 9.67 -12.28 0.16
C PRO A 276 11.02 -12.03 0.82
N LYS A 277 12.05 -11.81 0.00
CA LYS A 277 13.39 -11.47 0.51
C LYS A 277 13.39 -10.02 0.97
N PRO A 278 13.91 -9.72 2.18
CA PRO A 278 14.03 -8.35 2.65
C PRO A 278 14.89 -7.51 1.70
N VAL A 279 14.36 -6.39 1.27
CA VAL A 279 15.04 -5.37 0.49
C VAL A 279 14.49 -4.01 0.91
N LEU A 280 15.35 -3.02 1.08
CA LEU A 280 14.95 -1.64 1.12
C LEU A 280 14.93 -1.17 -0.34
N TRP A 281 13.75 -0.85 -0.85
CA TRP A 281 13.60 -0.43 -2.22
C TRP A 281 12.49 0.60 -2.36
N VAL A 282 12.87 1.79 -2.83
CA VAL A 282 11.97 2.91 -3.07
C VAL A 282 12.31 3.52 -4.42
N ILE A 283 11.30 3.89 -5.18
CA ILE A 283 11.45 4.64 -6.43
C ILE A 283 10.62 5.91 -6.41
N GLY A 284 11.12 6.96 -7.03
CA GLY A 284 10.38 8.18 -7.33
C GLY A 284 10.10 8.23 -8.82
N LEU A 285 8.84 8.42 -9.19
CA LEU A 285 8.38 8.43 -10.58
C LEU A 285 7.90 9.82 -10.98
N ASP A 286 8.15 10.19 -12.22
CA ASP A 286 7.51 11.32 -12.86
C ASP A 286 6.00 11.05 -12.97
N PRO A 287 5.13 11.97 -12.50
CA PRO A 287 3.70 11.74 -12.52
C PRO A 287 3.11 11.72 -13.94
N ASP A 288 3.79 12.29 -14.95
CA ASP A 288 3.24 12.41 -16.30
C ASP A 288 3.53 11.19 -17.16
N ASP A 289 4.78 10.75 -17.20
CA ASP A 289 5.26 9.69 -18.09
C ASP A 289 5.76 8.42 -17.39
N GLY A 290 5.79 8.40 -16.05
CA GLY A 290 6.24 7.25 -15.26
C GLY A 290 7.75 7.02 -15.29
N ARG A 291 8.53 7.98 -15.78
CA ARG A 291 9.99 7.89 -15.78
C ARG A 291 10.54 7.88 -14.34
N VAL A 292 11.53 7.05 -14.11
CA VAL A 292 12.21 6.99 -12.80
C VAL A 292 13.08 8.23 -12.62
N LEU A 293 12.76 9.00 -11.58
CA LEU A 293 13.47 10.22 -11.18
C LEU A 293 14.48 9.96 -10.06
N ALA A 294 14.22 8.92 -9.24
CA ALA A 294 15.10 8.51 -8.15
C ALA A 294 14.89 7.01 -7.89
N GLN A 295 15.93 6.32 -7.46
CA GLN A 295 15.85 4.94 -7.02
C GLN A 295 16.82 4.67 -5.89
N TYR A 296 16.30 4.28 -4.73
CA TYR A 296 17.10 3.83 -3.59
C TYR A 296 16.87 2.34 -3.38
N ARG A 297 17.93 1.57 -3.50
CA ARG A 297 17.83 0.11 -3.34
C ARG A 297 19.07 -0.44 -2.66
N THR A 298 18.88 -1.05 -1.50
CA THR A 298 19.96 -1.68 -0.73
C THR A 298 19.41 -2.84 0.12
N THR A 299 20.32 -3.63 0.64
CA THR A 299 20.00 -4.63 1.68
C THR A 299 20.60 -4.16 2.99
N ASP A 300 19.76 -3.92 3.98
CA ASP A 300 20.17 -3.61 5.35
C ASP A 300 19.58 -4.68 6.27
N PRO A 301 20.38 -5.36 7.09
CA PRO A 301 19.87 -6.42 7.99
C PRO A 301 18.90 -5.91 9.03
N ARG A 302 18.90 -4.60 9.30
CA ARG A 302 18.03 -3.97 10.30
C ARG A 302 16.68 -3.58 9.73
N PHE A 303 16.58 -3.34 8.39
CA PHE A 303 15.37 -2.79 7.76
C PHE A 303 15.20 -3.25 6.32
N GLY A 304 14.02 -3.75 5.98
CA GLY A 304 13.64 -4.20 4.64
C GLY A 304 12.15 -4.53 4.57
N LEU A 305 11.69 -5.05 3.46
CA LEU A 305 10.25 -5.27 3.17
C LEU A 305 9.47 -3.96 3.28
N VAL A 306 9.96 -2.93 2.58
CA VAL A 306 9.37 -1.59 2.60
C VAL A 306 7.99 -1.62 1.97
N THR A 307 6.98 -1.19 2.72
CA THR A 307 5.59 -1.13 2.29
C THR A 307 5.05 0.29 2.23
N GLY A 308 5.53 1.19 3.07
CA GLY A 308 5.14 2.61 3.10
C GLY A 308 6.31 3.54 2.80
N VAL A 309 6.04 4.66 2.15
CA VAL A 309 7.00 5.74 1.90
C VAL A 309 6.31 7.08 1.89
N VAL A 310 6.88 8.06 2.63
CA VAL A 310 6.38 9.44 2.63
C VAL A 310 7.53 10.43 2.73
N GLU A 311 7.39 11.55 2.04
CA GLU A 311 8.31 12.67 2.12
C GLU A 311 7.93 13.61 3.28
N ALA A 312 8.90 13.94 4.13
CA ALA A 312 8.78 14.89 5.22
C ALA A 312 10.00 15.82 5.22
N GLY A 313 9.86 16.99 4.62
CA GLY A 313 10.97 17.91 4.41
C GLY A 313 12.06 17.30 3.52
N ASP A 314 13.26 17.18 4.05
CA ASP A 314 14.42 16.56 3.39
C ASP A 314 14.54 15.06 3.63
N ARG A 315 13.58 14.44 4.36
CA ARG A 315 13.60 13.03 4.72
C ARG A 315 12.59 12.22 3.94
N LEU A 316 12.96 10.98 3.62
CA LEU A 316 12.02 9.92 3.24
C LEU A 316 11.83 8.98 4.42
N TRP A 317 10.62 8.96 4.96
CA TRP A 317 10.20 8.02 5.98
C TRP A 317 9.64 6.75 5.36
N LEU A 318 9.94 5.62 5.99
CA LEU A 318 9.64 4.29 5.47
C LEU A 318 8.90 3.47 6.51
N GLY A 319 7.77 2.87 6.07
CA GLY A 319 7.07 1.80 6.75
C GLY A 319 7.50 0.42 6.23
N ARG A 320 7.18 -0.63 6.97
CA ARG A 320 7.50 -2.01 6.58
C ARG A 320 6.55 -3.04 7.17
N VAL A 321 6.55 -4.23 6.61
CA VAL A 321 6.00 -5.43 7.24
C VAL A 321 7.12 -6.34 7.75
N GLY A 322 6.82 -7.17 8.74
CA GLY A 322 7.75 -8.17 9.25
C GLY A 322 8.93 -7.59 10.02
N GLY A 323 8.69 -6.94 11.13
CA GLY A 323 9.70 -6.40 12.05
C GLY A 323 9.16 -5.22 12.82
N SER A 324 9.97 -4.61 13.67
CA SER A 324 9.63 -3.42 14.46
C SER A 324 10.37 -2.19 13.91
N GLY A 325 9.84 -1.01 14.20
CA GLY A 325 10.46 0.27 13.86
C GLY A 325 10.14 0.78 12.45
N LEU A 326 10.12 2.11 12.37
CA LEU A 326 10.17 2.88 11.13
C LEU A 326 11.63 3.13 10.75
N ALA A 327 11.86 3.63 9.56
CA ALA A 327 13.17 4.15 9.19
C ALA A 327 13.04 5.43 8.38
N TYR A 328 14.11 6.20 8.34
CA TYR A 328 14.23 7.32 7.40
C TYR A 328 15.67 7.49 6.93
N PHE A 329 15.82 8.19 5.82
CA PHE A 329 17.09 8.73 5.35
C PHE A 329 16.88 10.11 4.75
N GLN A 330 17.96 10.91 4.69
CA GLN A 330 17.95 12.21 4.01
C GLN A 330 18.06 12.00 2.49
N ARG A 331 17.23 12.74 1.77
CA ARG A 331 17.14 12.70 0.29
C ARG A 331 18.23 13.55 -0.35
#